data_d11a4bb34bb1f10ad963465ef2701325
#
_entry.id   d11a4bb34bb1f10ad963465ef2701325
#
_cell.length_a   1.000
_cell.length_b   1.000
_cell.length_c   1.000
_cell.angle_alpha   90.00
_cell.angle_beta   90.00
_cell.angle_gamma   90.00
#
_symmetry.space_group_name_H-M   'P 1'
#
loop_
_entity.id
_entity.type
_entity.pdbx_description
1 polymer ?
#
loop_
_entity_poly.entity_id
_entity_poly.type
_entity_poly.pdbx_seq_one_letter_code
_entity_poly.pdbx_strand_id
1 'polypeptide(L)'
;MKTKITALSSLLFLTAFTSCTSLLTPAILGNNMGYMPKAMGADSVKTLTNVSASYAGSTSPSAGTDFELGMANISQSHTFKKSNISYGIFAYAGKASGGDNENDAENLKHYLPSFKKSISGVGLRFSAGLHNTSANGNTDFRYINFENALSFEGGAYTKFRQAVYSNPIPDYVAITNRKLLWTTGLSTEVIWSARNNYDIRHAFRFFLGSTPNFANSFRSGVKAYDEINGKNSFGWVFNYFLYIKRFSLSYEMADNVNYAQKISFGYSFQ
;
A
#
# COMPACT_ATOMS: atom_id res chain seq x y z
N MET A 1 12.02 13.38 -37.47
CA MET A 1 11.89 13.35 -35.98
C MET A 1 11.02 12.21 -35.40
N LYS A 2 10.44 11.32 -36.20
CA LYS A 2 9.57 10.23 -35.75
C LYS A 2 10.28 8.94 -35.32
N THR A 3 11.54 8.74 -35.67
CA THR A 3 12.27 7.49 -35.42
C THR A 3 13.00 7.40 -34.06
N LYS A 4 13.10 8.50 -33.32
CA LYS A 4 13.78 8.49 -31.99
C LYS A 4 12.84 8.16 -30.81
N ILE A 5 11.54 8.28 -30.97
CA ILE A 5 10.56 8.00 -29.89
C ILE A 5 10.31 6.51 -29.76
N THR A 6 10.33 5.76 -30.87
CA THR A 6 10.13 4.31 -30.90
C THR A 6 11.28 3.54 -30.24
N ALA A 7 12.51 4.04 -30.32
CA ALA A 7 13.68 3.41 -29.69
C ALA A 7 13.68 3.56 -28.16
N LEU A 8 13.15 4.67 -27.63
CA LEU A 8 13.08 4.90 -26.19
C LEU A 8 12.00 4.05 -25.52
N SER A 9 10.87 3.82 -26.19
CA SER A 9 9.79 2.94 -25.68
C SER A 9 10.19 1.46 -25.70
N SER A 10 11.01 1.01 -26.65
CA SER A 10 11.54 -0.36 -26.69
C SER A 10 12.58 -0.63 -25.61
N LEU A 11 13.35 0.39 -25.21
CA LEU A 11 14.37 0.24 -24.18
C LEU A 11 13.76 0.12 -22.76
N LEU A 12 12.59 0.73 -22.53
CA LEU A 12 11.87 0.61 -21.25
C LEU A 12 11.21 -0.77 -21.05
N PHE A 13 10.94 -1.52 -22.14
CA PHE A 13 10.34 -2.85 -22.07
C PHE A 13 11.36 -3.98 -21.88
N LEU A 14 12.64 -3.74 -22.12
CA LEU A 14 13.70 -4.77 -22.07
C LEU A 14 14.28 -5.00 -20.66
N THR A 15 13.93 -4.18 -19.68
CA THR A 15 14.42 -4.35 -18.29
C THR A 15 13.47 -5.17 -17.38
N ALA A 16 12.37 -5.73 -17.92
CA ALA A 16 11.35 -6.43 -17.14
C ALA A 16 11.56 -7.94 -17.03
N PHE A 17 12.60 -8.51 -17.61
CA PHE A 17 12.81 -9.95 -17.60
C PHE A 17 14.13 -10.30 -16.95
N THR A 18 14.11 -10.51 -15.64
CA THR A 18 15.00 -11.49 -14.99
C THR A 18 14.72 -11.49 -13.50
N SER A 19 13.93 -12.41 -13.05
CA SER A 19 14.16 -13.16 -11.83
C SER A 19 12.99 -14.10 -11.55
N CYS A 20 13.29 -15.37 -11.51
CA CYS A 20 12.34 -16.43 -11.12
C CYS A 20 12.21 -16.57 -9.60
N THR A 21 12.57 -15.56 -8.81
CA THR A 21 12.54 -15.64 -7.34
C THR A 21 11.15 -15.37 -6.79
N SER A 22 10.58 -16.33 -6.09
CA SER A 22 9.32 -16.15 -5.37
C SER A 22 9.53 -15.42 -4.06
N LEU A 23 8.93 -14.23 -3.91
CA LEU A 23 9.03 -13.42 -2.71
C LEU A 23 7.77 -13.53 -1.84
N LEU A 24 7.86 -14.20 -0.69
CA LEU A 24 6.75 -14.38 0.24
C LEU A 24 6.72 -13.26 1.30
N THR A 25 5.89 -12.27 1.06
CA THR A 25 5.72 -11.06 1.89
C THR A 25 4.38 -11.07 2.64
N PRO A 26 4.17 -10.22 3.65
CA PRO A 26 2.84 -9.92 4.16
C PRO A 26 1.95 -9.29 3.08
N ALA A 27 0.69 -9.71 3.00
CA ALA A 27 -0.24 -9.32 1.94
C ALA A 27 -0.63 -7.84 1.95
N ILE A 28 -0.61 -7.22 3.13
CA ILE A 28 -1.00 -5.81 3.28
C ILE A 28 0.09 -4.83 2.83
N LEU A 29 1.30 -5.33 2.55
CA LEU A 29 2.42 -4.50 2.12
C LEU A 29 2.08 -3.77 0.82
N GLY A 30 2.34 -2.45 0.77
CA GLY A 30 1.86 -1.56 -0.28
C GLY A 30 0.45 -0.99 -0.05
N ASN A 31 -0.45 -1.70 0.64
CA ASN A 31 -1.83 -1.29 0.89
C ASN A 31 -2.10 -0.77 2.32
N ASN A 32 -1.10 -0.81 3.20
CA ASN A 32 -1.27 -0.42 4.61
C ASN A 32 -1.37 1.11 4.83
N MET A 33 -0.81 1.94 3.94
CA MET A 33 -0.79 3.41 4.02
C MET A 33 -2.00 4.07 3.34
N GLY A 34 -3.23 3.62 3.63
CA GLY A 34 -4.43 4.14 3.01
C GLY A 34 -4.74 5.59 3.37
N TYR A 35 -5.43 6.29 2.46
CA TYR A 35 -5.84 7.66 2.63
C TYR A 35 -6.88 7.82 3.75
N MET A 36 -6.69 8.84 4.58
CA MET A 36 -7.65 9.29 5.61
C MET A 36 -8.16 10.68 5.22
N PRO A 37 -9.43 10.80 4.77
CA PRO A 37 -10.00 12.09 4.37
C PRO A 37 -9.96 13.13 5.48
N LYS A 38 -9.75 14.39 5.11
CA LYS A 38 -9.61 15.52 6.02
C LYS A 38 -10.50 16.68 5.62
N ALA A 39 -11.05 17.39 6.59
CA ALA A 39 -11.74 18.66 6.35
C ALA A 39 -10.76 19.73 5.87
N MET A 40 -11.20 20.63 5.00
CA MET A 40 -10.39 21.78 4.58
C MET A 40 -10.30 22.84 5.68
N GLY A 41 -9.24 23.64 5.65
CA GLY A 41 -9.06 24.75 6.59
C GLY A 41 -10.14 25.83 6.50
N ALA A 42 -10.84 25.98 5.37
CA ALA A 42 -11.96 26.87 5.18
C ALA A 42 -13.32 26.31 5.65
N ASP A 43 -13.43 25.00 5.92
CA ASP A 43 -14.69 24.39 6.34
C ASP A 43 -15.16 24.94 7.70
N SER A 44 -16.49 25.03 7.88
CA SER A 44 -17.09 25.34 9.18
C SER A 44 -16.91 24.20 10.18
N VAL A 45 -17.07 22.96 9.72
CA VAL A 45 -16.84 21.75 10.51
C VAL A 45 -15.42 21.24 10.26
N LYS A 46 -14.64 21.16 11.33
CA LYS A 46 -13.21 20.80 11.28
C LYS A 46 -12.92 19.32 11.59
N THR A 47 -13.91 18.61 12.05
CA THR A 47 -13.85 17.19 12.35
C THR A 47 -14.59 16.41 11.27
N LEU A 48 -13.93 15.42 10.69
CA LEU A 48 -14.51 14.55 9.68
C LEU A 48 -14.30 13.08 10.10
N THR A 49 -15.39 12.35 10.23
CA THR A 49 -15.35 10.89 10.42
C THR A 49 -15.68 10.23 9.09
N ASN A 50 -14.85 9.30 8.64
CA ASN A 50 -15.03 8.58 7.38
C ASN A 50 -15.04 7.09 7.61
N VAL A 51 -16.00 6.40 6.98
CA VAL A 51 -16.07 4.94 6.90
C VAL A 51 -15.95 4.56 5.43
N SER A 52 -15.11 3.58 5.11
CA SER A 52 -14.93 3.13 3.72
C SER A 52 -14.71 1.63 3.61
N ALA A 53 -15.15 1.08 2.48
CA ALA A 53 -14.83 -0.26 2.02
C ALA A 53 -13.92 -0.16 0.80
N SER A 54 -12.98 -1.10 0.67
CA SER A 54 -12.01 -1.10 -0.42
C SER A 54 -11.81 -2.50 -0.98
N TYR A 55 -11.50 -2.57 -2.27
CA TYR A 55 -10.89 -3.71 -2.90
C TYR A 55 -9.44 -3.38 -3.25
N ALA A 56 -8.52 -4.23 -2.81
CA ALA A 56 -7.10 -4.03 -3.00
C ALA A 56 -6.47 -5.28 -3.61
N GLY A 57 -5.66 -5.07 -4.63
CA GLY A 57 -4.79 -6.06 -5.22
C GLY A 57 -3.34 -5.70 -4.99
N SER A 58 -2.48 -6.69 -4.83
CA SER A 58 -1.04 -6.47 -4.89
C SER A 58 -0.33 -7.72 -5.39
N THR A 59 0.83 -7.51 -5.98
CA THR A 59 1.70 -8.59 -6.44
C THR A 59 3.10 -8.37 -5.89
N SER A 60 3.74 -9.46 -5.48
CA SER A 60 5.14 -9.41 -5.09
C SER A 60 6.03 -9.29 -6.32
N PRO A 61 7.24 -8.71 -6.21
CA PRO A 61 8.21 -8.70 -7.29
C PRO A 61 8.41 -10.09 -7.87
N SER A 62 8.66 -10.16 -9.17
CA SER A 62 8.88 -11.40 -9.93
C SER A 62 7.63 -12.31 -10.00
N ALA A 63 6.43 -11.72 -9.85
CA ALA A 63 5.14 -12.43 -9.94
C ALA A 63 5.03 -13.68 -9.03
N GLY A 64 5.79 -13.69 -7.91
CA GLY A 64 5.86 -14.87 -7.04
C GLY A 64 4.64 -15.08 -6.15
N THR A 65 3.88 -14.02 -5.85
CA THR A 65 2.68 -14.09 -5.00
C THR A 65 1.74 -12.93 -5.32
N ASP A 66 0.49 -13.27 -5.57
CA ASP A 66 -0.61 -12.33 -5.76
C ASP A 66 -1.52 -12.29 -4.55
N PHE A 67 -2.00 -11.10 -4.24
CA PHE A 67 -2.91 -10.84 -3.12
C PHE A 67 -4.17 -10.15 -3.60
N GLU A 68 -5.31 -10.62 -3.13
CA GLU A 68 -6.61 -10.01 -3.33
C GLU A 68 -7.27 -9.80 -1.96
N LEU A 69 -7.56 -8.54 -1.60
CA LEU A 69 -8.02 -8.14 -0.28
C LEU A 69 -9.30 -7.31 -0.36
N GLY A 70 -10.30 -7.67 0.43
CA GLY A 70 -11.35 -6.77 0.86
C GLY A 70 -10.91 -6.06 2.13
N MET A 71 -11.13 -4.74 2.22
CA MET A 71 -10.75 -3.94 3.38
C MET A 71 -11.92 -3.09 3.87
N ALA A 72 -12.00 -2.90 5.18
CA ALA A 72 -12.89 -1.94 5.84
C ALA A 72 -12.05 -0.96 6.66
N ASN A 73 -12.39 0.32 6.59
CA ASN A 73 -11.66 1.38 7.27
C ASN A 73 -12.63 2.31 7.99
N ILE A 74 -12.23 2.79 9.16
CA ILE A 74 -12.84 3.92 9.84
C ILE A 74 -11.75 4.87 10.29
N SER A 75 -11.91 6.15 10.01
CA SER A 75 -10.95 7.18 10.37
C SER A 75 -11.64 8.45 10.83
N GLN A 76 -10.97 9.20 11.67
CA GLN A 76 -11.36 10.53 12.07
C GLN A 76 -10.20 11.50 11.85
N SER A 77 -10.53 12.71 11.40
CA SER A 77 -9.56 13.77 11.21
C SER A 77 -10.03 15.06 11.88
N HIS A 78 -9.07 15.83 12.38
CA HIS A 78 -9.27 17.16 12.95
C HIS A 78 -8.36 18.15 12.24
N THR A 79 -8.93 19.19 11.68
CA THR A 79 -8.21 20.27 11.00
C THR A 79 -8.22 21.51 11.88
N PHE A 80 -7.05 21.99 12.28
CA PHE A 80 -6.83 23.21 13.05
C PHE A 80 -6.47 24.36 12.09
N LYS A 81 -6.10 25.51 12.63
CA LYS A 81 -5.79 26.71 11.81
C LYS A 81 -4.60 26.49 10.85
N LYS A 82 -3.56 25.77 11.26
CA LYS A 82 -2.34 25.53 10.49
C LYS A 82 -1.83 24.08 10.56
N SER A 83 -2.54 23.23 11.27
CA SER A 83 -2.15 21.83 11.48
C SER A 83 -3.34 20.91 11.34
N ASN A 84 -3.08 19.64 11.15
CA ASN A 84 -4.10 18.61 11.11
C ASN A 84 -3.60 17.33 11.80
N ILE A 85 -4.56 16.56 12.32
CA ILE A 85 -4.32 15.23 12.87
C ILE A 85 -5.38 14.31 12.30
N SER A 86 -5.00 13.09 11.97
CA SER A 86 -5.93 12.03 11.56
C SER A 86 -5.50 10.70 12.17
N TYR A 87 -6.46 9.89 12.54
CA TYR A 87 -6.23 8.54 13.04
C TYR A 87 -7.35 7.62 12.58
N GLY A 88 -7.06 6.34 12.50
CA GLY A 88 -8.04 5.38 12.04
C GLY A 88 -7.60 3.94 12.29
N ILE A 89 -8.58 3.06 12.14
CA ILE A 89 -8.39 1.61 12.18
C ILE A 89 -8.81 1.03 10.83
N PHE A 90 -8.22 -0.09 10.48
CA PHE A 90 -8.63 -0.87 9.32
C PHE A 90 -8.56 -2.35 9.61
N ALA A 91 -9.40 -3.10 8.92
CA ALA A 91 -9.35 -4.56 8.88
C ALA A 91 -9.35 -5.01 7.43
N TYR A 92 -8.78 -6.17 7.17
CA TYR A 92 -8.74 -6.76 5.84
C TYR A 92 -8.86 -8.28 5.91
N ALA A 93 -9.43 -8.84 4.85
CA ALA A 93 -9.46 -10.28 4.63
C ALA A 93 -9.39 -10.56 3.12
N GLY A 94 -8.87 -11.72 2.76
CA GLY A 94 -8.73 -12.09 1.35
C GLY A 94 -7.96 -13.38 1.15
N LYS A 95 -7.24 -13.44 0.05
CA LYS A 95 -6.44 -14.60 -0.34
C LYS A 95 -5.08 -14.19 -0.90
N ALA A 96 -4.12 -15.08 -0.70
CA ALA A 96 -2.82 -15.10 -1.34
C ALA A 96 -2.71 -16.33 -2.22
N SER A 97 -2.17 -16.18 -3.42
CA SER A 97 -1.93 -17.27 -4.37
C SER A 97 -0.55 -17.10 -5.04
N GLY A 98 0.08 -18.19 -5.38
CA GLY A 98 1.40 -18.20 -6.00
C GLY A 98 1.99 -19.60 -6.06
N GLY A 99 3.30 -19.68 -6.34
CA GLY A 99 4.01 -20.94 -6.50
C GLY A 99 3.96 -21.47 -7.93
N ASP A 100 4.72 -22.54 -8.18
CA ASP A 100 4.82 -23.20 -9.48
C ASP A 100 3.78 -24.32 -9.60
N ASN A 101 3.23 -24.52 -10.81
CA ASN A 101 2.27 -25.58 -11.08
C ASN A 101 2.92 -26.95 -11.30
N GLU A 102 4.22 -27.02 -11.50
CA GLU A 102 4.94 -28.26 -11.69
C GLU A 102 5.26 -28.92 -10.33
N ASN A 103 4.62 -30.07 -10.07
CA ASN A 103 4.87 -30.90 -8.88
C ASN A 103 6.02 -31.88 -9.06
N ASP A 104 7.01 -31.58 -9.89
CA ASP A 104 8.20 -32.43 -10.05
C ASP A 104 9.09 -32.30 -8.79
N ALA A 105 9.57 -33.46 -8.29
CA ALA A 105 10.39 -33.49 -7.07
C ALA A 105 11.70 -32.71 -7.21
N GLU A 106 12.23 -32.53 -8.41
CA GLU A 106 13.40 -31.68 -8.69
C GLU A 106 13.05 -30.19 -8.61
N ASN A 107 11.88 -29.79 -9.11
CA ASN A 107 11.39 -28.42 -9.03
C ASN A 107 11.06 -27.99 -7.60
N LEU A 108 10.60 -28.90 -6.75
CA LEU A 108 10.33 -28.60 -5.33
C LEU A 108 11.59 -28.25 -4.51
N LYS A 109 12.79 -28.61 -4.98
CA LYS A 109 14.05 -28.15 -4.37
C LYS A 109 14.34 -26.69 -4.69
N HIS A 110 13.82 -26.20 -5.81
CA HIS A 110 14.11 -24.87 -6.33
C HIS A 110 12.95 -23.89 -6.12
N TYR A 111 11.70 -24.35 -6.21
CA TYR A 111 10.48 -23.55 -6.21
C TYR A 111 9.47 -24.03 -5.16
N LEU A 112 8.49 -23.17 -4.87
CA LEU A 112 7.34 -23.53 -4.02
C LEU A 112 6.25 -24.21 -4.86
N PRO A 113 5.56 -25.23 -4.32
CA PRO A 113 4.36 -25.74 -4.97
C PRO A 113 3.28 -24.67 -5.01
N SER A 114 2.41 -24.74 -6.02
CA SER A 114 1.26 -23.86 -6.16
C SER A 114 0.42 -23.83 -4.87
N PHE A 115 0.05 -22.64 -4.44
CA PHE A 115 -0.75 -22.45 -3.24
C PHE A 115 -1.83 -21.39 -3.41
N LYS A 116 -2.92 -21.56 -2.65
CA LYS A 116 -3.97 -20.56 -2.44
C LYS A 116 -4.39 -20.61 -0.98
N LYS A 117 -4.19 -19.54 -0.24
CA LYS A 117 -4.38 -19.47 1.21
C LYS A 117 -5.16 -18.23 1.61
N SER A 118 -6.05 -18.38 2.60
CA SER A 118 -6.76 -17.25 3.19
C SER A 118 -5.84 -16.40 4.07
N ILE A 119 -6.16 -15.13 4.14
CA ILE A 119 -5.44 -14.15 4.93
C ILE A 119 -6.41 -13.18 5.56
N SER A 120 -6.05 -12.64 6.73
CA SER A 120 -6.79 -11.58 7.40
C SER A 120 -5.85 -10.76 8.28
N GLY A 121 -6.29 -9.57 8.64
CA GLY A 121 -5.51 -8.74 9.56
C GLY A 121 -6.24 -7.46 9.93
N VAL A 122 -5.62 -6.75 10.85
CA VAL A 122 -6.09 -5.46 11.38
C VAL A 122 -4.94 -4.49 11.48
N GLY A 123 -5.24 -3.21 11.51
CA GLY A 123 -4.20 -2.20 11.69
C GLY A 123 -4.73 -0.85 12.14
N LEU A 124 -3.78 0.00 12.50
CA LEU A 124 -3.97 1.38 12.93
C LEU A 124 -3.25 2.31 11.97
N ARG A 125 -3.80 3.50 11.75
CA ARG A 125 -3.16 4.59 11.01
C ARG A 125 -3.17 5.86 11.83
N PHE A 126 -2.12 6.65 11.67
CA PHE A 126 -1.98 7.96 12.27
C PHE A 126 -1.30 8.91 11.29
N SER A 127 -1.77 10.15 11.23
CA SER A 127 -1.16 11.23 10.45
C SER A 127 -1.24 12.53 11.23
N ALA A 128 -0.17 13.30 11.25
CA ALA A 128 -0.14 14.66 11.79
C ALA A 128 0.69 15.55 10.87
N GLY A 129 0.24 16.76 10.61
CA GLY A 129 0.94 17.63 9.68
C GLY A 129 0.53 19.08 9.71
N LEU A 130 1.14 19.83 8.79
CA LEU A 130 0.97 21.25 8.65
C LEU A 130 0.33 21.58 7.29
N HIS A 131 -0.55 22.57 7.29
CA HIS A 131 -1.25 23.01 6.09
C HIS A 131 -1.44 24.52 6.02
N ASN A 132 -1.77 25.00 4.84
CA ASN A 132 -2.19 26.37 4.60
C ASN A 132 -3.36 26.38 3.62
N THR A 133 -4.36 27.18 3.91
CA THR A 133 -5.54 27.36 3.08
C THR A 133 -5.38 28.62 2.23
N SER A 134 -5.71 28.53 0.94
CA SER A 134 -5.70 29.68 0.04
C SER A 134 -6.63 30.80 0.52
N ALA A 135 -6.34 32.04 0.13
CA ALA A 135 -7.12 33.21 0.57
C ALA A 135 -8.61 33.13 0.19
N ASN A 136 -8.94 32.48 -0.92
CA ASN A 136 -10.33 32.24 -1.35
C ASN A 136 -10.99 31.01 -0.71
N GLY A 137 -10.27 30.25 0.14
CA GLY A 137 -10.78 29.05 0.79
C GLY A 137 -10.92 27.82 -0.09
N ASN A 138 -10.67 27.92 -1.39
CA ASN A 138 -10.97 26.83 -2.35
C ASN A 138 -9.90 25.74 -2.42
N THR A 139 -8.71 25.99 -1.89
CA THR A 139 -7.58 25.07 -1.93
C THR A 139 -6.92 25.00 -0.57
N ASP A 140 -6.63 23.80 -0.13
CA ASP A 140 -5.89 23.53 1.10
C ASP A 140 -4.64 22.71 0.73
N PHE A 141 -3.47 23.29 0.96
CA PHE A 141 -2.20 22.65 0.67
C PHE A 141 -1.55 22.16 1.95
N ARG A 142 -1.41 20.84 2.06
CA ARG A 142 -0.78 20.15 3.19
C ARG A 142 0.64 19.79 2.79
N TYR A 143 1.55 20.70 3.07
CA TYR A 143 2.91 20.61 2.57
C TYR A 143 3.73 19.50 3.23
N ILE A 144 3.41 19.12 4.46
CA ILE A 144 4.05 18.01 5.13
C ILE A 144 3.11 17.36 6.14
N ASN A 145 2.98 16.04 6.07
CA ASN A 145 2.36 15.21 7.10
C ASN A 145 3.30 14.06 7.43
N PHE A 146 3.47 13.80 8.70
CA PHE A 146 4.10 12.59 9.21
C PHE A 146 3.04 11.51 9.34
N GLU A 147 3.25 10.37 8.72
CA GLU A 147 2.27 9.30 8.66
C GLU A 147 2.83 7.97 9.14
N ASN A 148 1.99 7.20 9.81
CA ASN A 148 2.31 5.88 10.34
C ASN A 148 1.17 4.91 10.09
N ALA A 149 1.52 3.68 9.79
CA ALA A 149 0.61 2.54 9.80
C ALA A 149 1.24 1.37 10.55
N LEU A 150 0.49 0.79 11.46
CA LEU A 150 0.85 -0.44 12.15
C LEU A 150 -0.19 -1.49 11.81
N SER A 151 0.22 -2.65 11.32
CA SER A 151 -0.70 -3.72 10.96
C SER A 151 -0.23 -5.08 11.46
N PHE A 152 -1.19 -5.91 11.83
CA PHE A 152 -0.98 -7.29 12.26
C PHE A 152 -1.71 -8.24 11.31
N GLU A 153 -0.98 -9.23 10.81
CA GLU A 153 -1.45 -10.22 9.85
C GLU A 153 -1.63 -11.59 10.50
N GLY A 154 -2.71 -12.28 10.13
CA GLY A 154 -3.02 -13.64 10.52
C GLY A 154 -3.62 -14.45 9.37
N GLY A 155 -4.08 -15.67 9.67
CA GLY A 155 -4.72 -16.56 8.70
C GLY A 155 -3.82 -17.69 8.21
N ALA A 156 -4.34 -18.47 7.24
CA ALA A 156 -3.66 -19.67 6.74
C ALA A 156 -2.38 -19.33 5.96
N TYR A 157 -2.35 -18.20 5.22
CA TYR A 157 -1.16 -17.75 4.51
C TYR A 157 -0.02 -17.39 5.46
N THR A 158 -0.33 -16.70 6.55
CA THR A 158 0.68 -16.36 7.57
C THR A 158 1.28 -17.61 8.20
N LYS A 159 0.45 -18.63 8.50
CA LYS A 159 0.94 -19.93 9.00
C LYS A 159 1.79 -20.65 7.96
N PHE A 160 1.40 -20.60 6.69
CA PHE A 160 2.16 -21.17 5.58
C PHE A 160 3.54 -20.49 5.46
N ARG A 161 3.62 -19.15 5.47
CA ARG A 161 4.89 -18.43 5.47
C ARG A 161 5.78 -18.85 6.64
N GLN A 162 5.22 -18.98 7.85
CA GLN A 162 5.98 -19.44 9.02
C GLN A 162 6.51 -20.85 8.87
N ALA A 163 5.71 -21.77 8.32
CA ALA A 163 6.14 -23.14 8.07
C ALA A 163 7.30 -23.18 7.06
N VAL A 164 7.19 -22.47 5.93
CA VAL A 164 8.27 -22.37 4.95
C VAL A 164 9.52 -21.71 5.57
N TYR A 165 9.35 -20.66 6.34
CA TYR A 165 10.46 -19.97 6.99
C TYR A 165 11.25 -20.86 7.97
N SER A 166 10.58 -21.81 8.64
CA SER A 166 11.18 -22.71 9.64
C SER A 166 11.82 -23.97 9.05
N ASN A 167 11.57 -24.27 7.78
CA ASN A 167 12.11 -25.39 7.05
C ASN A 167 13.27 -24.98 6.11
N PRO A 168 13.99 -25.91 5.48
CA PRO A 168 14.90 -25.60 4.39
C PRO A 168 14.17 -24.82 3.30
N ILE A 169 14.71 -23.68 2.89
CA ILE A 169 14.07 -22.77 1.92
C ILE A 169 14.53 -23.18 0.52
N PRO A 170 13.59 -23.34 -0.44
CA PRO A 170 13.94 -23.62 -1.82
C PRO A 170 14.85 -22.54 -2.42
N ASP A 171 15.70 -22.90 -3.38
CA ASP A 171 16.77 -22.06 -3.90
C ASP A 171 16.33 -20.69 -4.39
N TYR A 172 15.19 -20.60 -5.08
CA TYR A 172 14.63 -19.37 -5.65
C TYR A 172 13.52 -18.75 -4.81
N VAL A 173 13.51 -19.00 -3.50
CA VAL A 173 12.48 -18.46 -2.59
C VAL A 173 13.12 -17.54 -1.56
N ALA A 174 12.50 -16.41 -1.37
CA ALA A 174 12.80 -15.50 -0.28
C ALA A 174 11.55 -15.23 0.55
N ILE A 175 11.68 -15.26 1.85
CA ILE A 175 10.53 -15.27 2.75
C ILE A 175 10.79 -14.49 4.04
N THR A 176 9.77 -13.78 4.50
CA THR A 176 9.76 -13.20 5.84
C THR A 176 8.69 -13.84 6.73
N ASN A 177 9.00 -14.05 8.00
CA ASN A 177 8.02 -14.53 8.99
C ASN A 177 7.29 -13.38 9.71
N ARG A 178 7.54 -12.12 9.36
CA ARG A 178 6.90 -10.97 10.01
C ARG A 178 5.40 -11.01 9.87
N LYS A 179 4.72 -10.77 11.00
CA LYS A 179 3.28 -10.59 11.11
C LYS A 179 2.92 -9.14 11.43
N LEU A 180 3.81 -8.45 12.12
CA LEU A 180 3.65 -7.06 12.49
C LEU A 180 4.46 -6.21 11.52
N LEU A 181 3.79 -5.27 10.86
CA LEU A 181 4.38 -4.28 9.97
C LEU A 181 4.18 -2.89 10.54
N TRP A 182 5.24 -2.13 10.61
CA TRP A 182 5.21 -0.71 10.89
C TRP A 182 5.78 0.03 9.68
N THR A 183 4.94 0.83 9.02
CA THR A 183 5.34 1.70 7.91
C THR A 183 5.23 3.15 8.37
N THR A 184 6.25 3.93 8.10
CA THR A 184 6.34 5.33 8.52
C THR A 184 6.95 6.17 7.42
N GLY A 185 6.56 7.45 7.33
CA GLY A 185 7.10 8.36 6.32
C GLY A 185 6.43 9.71 6.33
N LEU A 186 6.64 10.43 5.25
CA LEU A 186 6.13 11.77 5.02
C LEU A 186 5.19 11.78 3.82
N SER A 187 4.18 12.65 3.86
CA SER A 187 3.33 12.90 2.71
C SER A 187 3.11 14.38 2.47
N THR A 188 2.80 14.70 1.23
CA THR A 188 2.23 15.98 0.83
C THR A 188 0.86 15.74 0.20
N GLU A 189 -0.05 16.72 0.34
CA GLU A 189 -1.41 16.60 -0.14
C GLU A 189 -1.94 17.97 -0.57
N VAL A 190 -2.71 17.99 -1.64
CA VAL A 190 -3.50 19.14 -2.04
C VAL A 190 -4.97 18.74 -2.10
N ILE A 191 -5.84 19.51 -1.45
CA ILE A 191 -7.29 19.36 -1.48
C ILE A 191 -7.87 20.63 -2.11
N TRP A 192 -8.78 20.47 -3.08
CA TRP A 192 -9.45 21.63 -3.68
C TRP A 192 -10.92 21.33 -3.94
N SER A 193 -11.74 22.38 -3.84
CA SER A 193 -13.15 22.34 -4.20
C SER A 193 -13.33 22.64 -5.68
N ALA A 194 -14.33 22.04 -6.32
CA ALA A 194 -14.72 22.42 -7.67
C ALA A 194 -15.17 23.89 -7.70
N ARG A 195 -14.85 24.61 -8.79
CA ARG A 195 -14.96 26.07 -8.91
C ARG A 195 -16.36 26.64 -8.56
N ASN A 196 -17.41 25.89 -8.85
CA ASN A 196 -18.80 26.32 -8.67
C ASN A 196 -19.61 25.41 -7.72
N ASN A 197 -18.95 24.47 -7.05
CA ASN A 197 -19.64 23.51 -6.19
C ASN A 197 -18.72 23.01 -5.07
N TYR A 198 -18.85 23.57 -3.89
CA TYR A 198 -18.08 23.17 -2.69
C TYR A 198 -18.42 21.76 -2.19
N ASP A 199 -19.51 21.17 -2.65
CA ASP A 199 -19.87 19.79 -2.36
C ASP A 199 -19.00 18.77 -3.11
N ILE A 200 -18.28 19.23 -4.14
CA ILE A 200 -17.36 18.37 -4.92
C ILE A 200 -15.94 18.80 -4.57
N ARG A 201 -15.18 17.86 -4.06
CA ARG A 201 -13.78 18.07 -3.68
C ARG A 201 -12.89 16.97 -4.24
N HIS A 202 -11.70 17.36 -4.56
CA HIS A 202 -10.65 16.48 -5.03
C HIS A 202 -9.47 16.55 -4.07
N ALA A 203 -8.73 15.47 -3.95
CA ALA A 203 -7.43 15.49 -3.30
C ALA A 203 -6.42 14.63 -4.05
N PHE A 204 -5.19 15.12 -4.13
CA PHE A 204 -4.02 14.33 -4.46
C PHE A 204 -3.11 14.24 -3.26
N ARG A 205 -2.68 13.04 -2.94
CA ARG A 205 -1.69 12.78 -1.90
C ARG A 205 -0.55 11.97 -2.48
N PHE A 206 0.66 12.35 -2.14
CA PHE A 206 1.87 11.57 -2.38
C PHE A 206 2.56 11.30 -1.04
N PHE A 207 2.80 10.03 -0.76
CA PHE A 207 3.51 9.55 0.43
C PHE A 207 4.82 8.92 0.01
N LEU A 208 5.85 9.14 0.82
CA LEU A 208 7.17 8.55 0.71
C LEU A 208 7.62 8.07 2.09
N GLY A 209 8.02 6.81 2.19
CA GLY A 209 8.38 6.26 3.49
C GLY A 209 8.99 4.87 3.43
N SER A 210 9.11 4.24 4.57
CA SER A 210 9.72 2.92 4.68
C SER A 210 9.02 2.03 5.70
N THR A 211 9.28 0.74 5.60
CA THR A 211 8.98 -0.26 6.64
C THR A 211 10.31 -0.65 7.30
N PRO A 212 10.64 -0.07 8.48
CA PRO A 212 11.95 -0.22 9.11
C PRO A 212 12.34 -1.67 9.35
N ASN A 213 13.59 -2.01 9.07
CA ASN A 213 14.18 -3.34 9.24
C ASN A 213 13.43 -4.46 8.50
N PHE A 214 12.61 -4.13 7.50
CA PHE A 214 11.83 -5.14 6.77
C PHE A 214 12.75 -6.01 5.90
N ALA A 215 13.65 -5.42 5.13
CA ALA A 215 14.61 -6.13 4.29
C ALA A 215 15.43 -7.16 5.09
N ASN A 216 15.85 -6.80 6.31
CA ASN A 216 16.64 -7.67 7.19
C ASN A 216 15.85 -8.85 7.79
N SER A 217 14.54 -8.91 7.57
CA SER A 217 13.68 -9.98 8.09
C SER A 217 13.57 -11.19 7.17
N PHE A 218 14.13 -11.09 5.98
CA PHE A 218 14.08 -12.18 5.01
C PHE A 218 15.11 -13.27 5.29
N ARG A 219 14.68 -14.50 5.06
CA ARG A 219 15.55 -15.66 4.81
C ARG A 219 15.37 -16.04 3.35
N SER A 220 16.43 -16.49 2.71
CA SER A 220 16.44 -16.81 1.29
C SER A 220 17.14 -18.14 1.03
N GLY A 221 16.73 -18.81 0.00
CA GLY A 221 17.50 -19.86 -0.64
C GLY A 221 18.75 -19.31 -1.32
N VAL A 222 19.67 -20.17 -1.69
CA VAL A 222 21.02 -19.82 -2.17
C VAL A 222 21.01 -18.93 -3.42
N LYS A 223 20.01 -19.11 -4.30
CA LYS A 223 19.88 -18.37 -5.56
C LYS A 223 18.99 -17.12 -5.45
N ALA A 224 18.24 -16.97 -4.35
CA ALA A 224 17.37 -15.81 -4.11
C ALA A 224 18.07 -14.67 -3.34
N TYR A 225 19.25 -14.90 -2.82
CA TYR A 225 19.96 -13.98 -1.93
C TYR A 225 20.26 -12.62 -2.56
N ASP A 226 20.73 -12.59 -3.81
CA ASP A 226 21.16 -11.35 -4.47
C ASP A 226 19.99 -10.40 -4.75
N GLU A 227 18.77 -10.90 -4.91
CA GLU A 227 17.60 -10.08 -5.16
C GLU A 227 17.10 -9.32 -3.93
N ILE A 228 17.31 -9.86 -2.74
CA ILE A 228 16.82 -9.27 -1.49
C ILE A 228 17.77 -8.18 -0.99
N ASN A 229 19.07 -8.37 -1.16
CA ASN A 229 20.07 -7.42 -0.72
C ASN A 229 19.96 -6.04 -1.41
N GLY A 230 19.36 -5.98 -2.59
CA GLY A 230 19.09 -4.74 -3.33
C GLY A 230 17.71 -4.10 -3.03
N LYS A 231 16.80 -4.77 -2.32
CA LYS A 231 15.44 -4.27 -2.09
C LYS A 231 15.36 -3.46 -0.80
N ASN A 232 15.36 -2.17 -0.96
CA ASN A 232 15.07 -1.25 0.14
C ASN A 232 13.62 -1.44 0.61
N SER A 233 13.41 -1.39 1.91
CA SER A 233 12.06 -1.29 2.51
C SER A 233 11.42 0.10 2.31
N PHE A 234 11.95 0.87 1.39
CA PHE A 234 11.47 2.20 1.03
C PHE A 234 10.39 2.09 -0.04
N GLY A 235 9.33 2.87 0.10
CA GLY A 235 8.21 2.81 -0.81
C GLY A 235 7.49 4.14 -0.94
N TRP A 236 6.62 4.21 -1.94
CA TRP A 236 5.78 5.36 -2.20
C TRP A 236 4.32 4.94 -2.36
N VAL A 237 3.41 5.89 -2.08
CA VAL A 237 1.98 5.76 -2.33
C VAL A 237 1.48 7.03 -3.01
N PHE A 238 0.81 6.86 -4.13
CA PHE A 238 0.05 7.90 -4.80
C PHE A 238 -1.44 7.65 -4.60
N ASN A 239 -2.19 8.67 -4.23
CA ASN A 239 -3.62 8.57 -4.02
C ASN A 239 -4.36 9.74 -4.68
N TYR A 240 -5.43 9.42 -5.41
CA TYR A 240 -6.43 10.37 -5.85
C TYR A 240 -7.74 10.10 -5.11
N PHE A 241 -8.35 11.15 -4.58
CA PHE A 241 -9.58 11.10 -3.82
C PHE A 241 -10.59 12.09 -4.39
N LEU A 242 -11.82 11.62 -4.60
CA LEU A 242 -12.97 12.39 -5.02
C LEU A 242 -14.03 12.32 -3.92
N TYR A 243 -14.54 13.48 -3.51
CA TYR A 243 -15.60 13.61 -2.52
C TYR A 243 -16.79 14.35 -3.15
N ILE A 244 -17.97 13.76 -3.05
CA ILE A 244 -19.21 14.33 -3.57
C ILE A 244 -20.21 14.33 -2.42
N LYS A 245 -20.52 15.52 -1.88
CA LYS A 245 -21.34 15.71 -0.66
C LYS A 245 -20.77 14.94 0.53
N ARG A 246 -21.22 13.71 0.75
CA ARG A 246 -20.78 12.82 1.84
C ARG A 246 -20.16 11.52 1.33
N PHE A 247 -20.31 11.24 0.04
CA PHE A 247 -19.73 10.04 -0.58
C PHE A 247 -18.34 10.31 -1.09
N SER A 248 -17.51 9.31 -1.05
CA SER A 248 -16.15 9.39 -1.56
C SER A 248 -15.78 8.18 -2.41
N LEU A 249 -14.95 8.44 -3.40
CA LEU A 249 -14.28 7.46 -4.22
C LEU A 249 -12.78 7.74 -4.16
N SER A 250 -11.96 6.74 -3.97
CA SER A 250 -10.51 6.92 -4.09
C SER A 250 -9.85 5.78 -4.86
N TYR A 251 -8.78 6.15 -5.55
CA TYR A 251 -7.86 5.23 -6.19
C TYR A 251 -6.46 5.44 -5.63
N GLU A 252 -5.78 4.35 -5.35
CA GLU A 252 -4.45 4.36 -4.76
C GLU A 252 -3.55 3.39 -5.52
N MET A 253 -2.33 3.85 -5.80
CA MET A 253 -1.22 3.06 -6.33
C MET A 253 -0.07 3.14 -5.34
N ALA A 254 0.60 2.03 -5.11
CA ALA A 254 1.72 1.97 -4.18
C ALA A 254 2.78 0.99 -4.66
N ASP A 255 4.01 1.28 -4.30
CA ASP A 255 5.13 0.36 -4.40
C ASP A 255 5.92 0.42 -3.09
N ASN A 256 5.85 -0.66 -2.33
CA ASN A 256 6.63 -0.86 -1.12
C ASN A 256 6.94 -2.37 -1.04
N VAL A 257 7.97 -2.79 -1.75
CA VAL A 257 8.32 -4.19 -2.05
C VAL A 257 7.27 -4.87 -2.93
N ASN A 258 5.98 -4.78 -2.57
CA ASN A 258 4.88 -5.21 -3.43
C ASN A 258 4.33 -4.02 -4.20
N TYR A 259 4.08 -4.20 -5.48
CA TYR A 259 3.25 -3.27 -6.25
C TYR A 259 1.79 -3.49 -5.90
N ALA A 260 1.09 -2.43 -5.57
CA ALA A 260 -0.28 -2.51 -5.07
C ALA A 260 -1.20 -1.47 -5.70
N GLN A 261 -2.48 -1.83 -5.85
CA GLN A 261 -3.54 -0.95 -6.29
C GLN A 261 -4.76 -1.15 -5.39
N LYS A 262 -5.48 -0.05 -5.13
CA LYS A 262 -6.69 -0.07 -4.29
C LYS A 262 -7.74 0.91 -4.78
N ILE A 263 -8.98 0.45 -4.82
CA ILE A 263 -10.16 1.30 -5.04
C ILE A 263 -10.99 1.27 -3.76
N SER A 264 -11.46 2.46 -3.33
CA SER A 264 -12.24 2.58 -2.10
C SER A 264 -13.48 3.42 -2.32
N PHE A 265 -14.58 3.00 -1.69
CA PHE A 265 -15.83 3.76 -1.58
C PHE A 265 -16.07 4.09 -0.12
N GLY A 266 -16.46 5.31 0.16
CA GLY A 266 -16.64 5.76 1.53
C GLY A 266 -17.80 6.73 1.73
N TYR A 267 -18.12 6.92 3.00
CA TYR A 267 -19.11 7.88 3.48
C TYR A 267 -18.53 8.66 4.66
N SER A 268 -18.74 9.98 4.64
CA SER A 268 -18.22 10.87 5.67
C SER A 268 -19.35 11.50 6.47
N PHE A 269 -19.15 11.53 7.79
CA PHE A 269 -19.99 12.21 8.77
C PHE A 269 -19.29 13.49 9.22
N GLN A 270 -20.05 14.55 9.36
CA GLN A 270 -19.62 15.86 9.86
C GLN A 270 -20.33 16.19 11.16
#